data_b148b3d69cbd3fc1c05a7cdd23937d62
#
_entry.id   b148b3d69cbd3fc1c05a7cdd23937d62
#
_cell.length_a   1.000
_cell.length_b   1.000
_cell.length_c   1.000
_cell.angle_alpha   90.00
_cell.angle_beta   90.00
_cell.angle_gamma   90.00
#
_symmetry.space_group_name_H-M   'P 1'
#
loop_
_entity.id
_entity.type
_entity.pdbx_description
1 polymer ?
#
loop_
_entity_poly.entity_id
_entity_poly.type
_entity_poly.pdbx_seq_one_letter_code
_entity_poly.pdbx_strand_id
1 'polypeptide(L)'
;ISDVHRDGTVTNTGLLNRRAEGFKWTFSFIVNFAAETQRSELKEAILLLDEPARNLHPTQQRGISDLLKGLAGSNQIMYATHSPFMIFDYTPGNLLVVELDKRKHLSHIYYDYWNADDSTLVPILYGLSRGLVESIPDREIGVNSRPVIIVETMVDSIYLNAFDKFLKDPNLSMNPLNIVPAYNKNSVLPLSIFYRNHGYNIFVLLDNTELSHQISTQLQANGFKSVQIIFFELGGQPKQAIEDLIVVDDYLYAVNQIYEIKLRKEGYHNLTHDDILEKGKKSILDNLNEIWRENQNLGWEKFESEEICRYISQKIALGEADFLSDKTKDQFRAIFRLIAERIRQNQNIVSETTFNSLK
;
A
#
# COMPACT_ATOMS: atom_id res chain seq x y z
N ILE A 1 18.93 -29.52 -21.28
CA ILE A 1 17.91 -28.51 -21.13
C ILE A 1 18.07 -27.48 -22.23
N SER A 2 16.98 -27.17 -22.89
CA SER A 2 16.94 -26.26 -24.02
C SER A 2 16.00 -25.09 -23.75
N ASP A 3 16.40 -23.89 -24.17
CA ASP A 3 15.52 -22.72 -24.14
C ASP A 3 14.64 -22.76 -25.39
N VAL A 4 13.34 -22.90 -25.18
CA VAL A 4 12.34 -22.95 -26.25
C VAL A 4 11.51 -21.67 -26.18
N HIS A 5 11.53 -20.90 -27.28
CA HIS A 5 10.69 -19.69 -27.39
C HIS A 5 9.23 -20.05 -27.69
N ARG A 6 8.33 -19.09 -27.53
CA ARG A 6 6.88 -19.28 -27.77
C ARG A 6 6.56 -19.73 -29.23
N ASP A 7 7.44 -19.43 -30.17
CA ASP A 7 7.35 -19.84 -31.58
C ASP A 7 7.95 -21.25 -31.85
N GLY A 8 8.41 -21.94 -30.79
CA GLY A 8 9.01 -23.26 -30.88
C GLY A 8 10.50 -23.26 -31.25
N THR A 9 11.13 -22.10 -31.43
CA THR A 9 12.57 -22.06 -31.76
C THR A 9 13.41 -22.41 -30.52
N VAL A 10 14.45 -23.24 -30.73
CA VAL A 10 15.41 -23.64 -29.70
C VAL A 10 16.69 -22.84 -29.88
N THR A 11 16.99 -21.98 -28.95
CA THR A 11 18.15 -21.07 -29.05
C THR A 11 19.36 -21.49 -28.24
N ASN A 12 19.17 -22.28 -27.20
CA ASN A 12 20.27 -22.63 -26.31
C ASN A 12 20.07 -24.02 -25.72
N THR A 13 20.97 -24.93 -26.00
CA THR A 13 20.96 -26.29 -25.44
C THR A 13 22.21 -26.51 -24.63
N GLY A 14 22.08 -26.97 -23.40
CA GLY A 14 23.24 -27.19 -22.55
C GLY A 14 22.93 -28.02 -21.31
N LEU A 15 24.00 -28.37 -20.61
CA LEU A 15 23.91 -29.08 -19.34
C LEU A 15 23.37 -28.14 -18.24
N LEU A 16 22.57 -28.69 -17.33
CA LEU A 16 21.98 -27.93 -16.20
C LEU A 16 23.06 -27.23 -15.33
N ASN A 17 24.19 -27.88 -15.11
CA ASN A 17 25.29 -27.35 -14.31
C ASN A 17 25.96 -26.10 -14.91
N ARG A 18 25.76 -25.82 -16.21
CA ARG A 18 26.26 -24.61 -16.88
C ARG A 18 25.25 -23.46 -16.90
N ARG A 19 24.07 -23.64 -16.35
CA ARG A 19 23.04 -22.61 -16.26
C ARG A 19 23.29 -21.72 -15.03
N ALA A 20 22.72 -20.51 -15.04
CA ALA A 20 22.76 -19.60 -13.92
C ALA A 20 22.11 -20.21 -12.66
N GLU A 21 22.62 -19.85 -11.48
CA GLU A 21 22.15 -20.41 -10.21
C GLU A 21 20.63 -20.24 -9.99
N GLY A 22 20.09 -19.08 -10.36
CA GLY A 22 18.64 -18.86 -10.28
C GLY A 22 17.82 -19.81 -11.12
N PHE A 23 18.29 -20.11 -12.34
CA PHE A 23 17.66 -21.10 -13.20
C PHE A 23 17.73 -22.51 -12.58
N LYS A 24 18.88 -22.89 -12.05
CA LYS A 24 19.07 -24.20 -11.39
C LYS A 24 18.14 -24.36 -10.21
N TRP A 25 18.07 -23.32 -9.39
CA TRP A 25 17.18 -23.30 -8.23
C TRP A 25 15.71 -23.48 -8.63
N THR A 26 15.24 -22.63 -9.55
CA THR A 26 13.85 -22.66 -10.04
C THR A 26 13.50 -24.02 -10.66
N PHE A 27 14.38 -24.54 -11.51
CA PHE A 27 14.21 -25.85 -12.13
C PHE A 27 14.14 -26.97 -11.10
N SER A 28 15.09 -27.02 -10.15
CA SER A 28 15.11 -28.01 -9.10
C SER A 28 13.87 -27.92 -8.19
N PHE A 29 13.44 -26.71 -7.87
CA PHE A 29 12.23 -26.48 -7.08
C PHE A 29 10.98 -27.03 -7.79
N ILE A 30 10.78 -26.68 -9.07
CA ILE A 30 9.62 -27.15 -9.85
C ILE A 30 9.64 -28.68 -9.98
N VAL A 31 10.80 -29.27 -10.29
CA VAL A 31 10.93 -30.73 -10.46
C VAL A 31 10.66 -31.45 -9.15
N ASN A 32 11.25 -31.02 -8.05
CA ASN A 32 11.02 -31.64 -6.73
C ASN A 32 9.56 -31.50 -6.31
N PHE A 33 8.99 -30.32 -6.50
CA PHE A 33 7.60 -30.09 -6.15
C PHE A 33 6.63 -30.94 -6.98
N ALA A 34 6.85 -31.04 -8.31
CA ALA A 34 6.07 -31.90 -9.17
C ALA A 34 6.23 -33.40 -8.83
N ALA A 35 7.44 -33.80 -8.45
CA ALA A 35 7.71 -35.19 -8.07
C ALA A 35 7.02 -35.57 -6.75
N GLU A 36 7.05 -34.68 -5.74
CA GLU A 36 6.44 -34.94 -4.43
C GLU A 36 4.91 -34.91 -4.48
N THR A 37 4.32 -34.05 -5.29
CA THR A 37 2.86 -33.96 -5.41
C THR A 37 2.25 -35.05 -6.27
N GLN A 38 3.06 -35.81 -7.03
CA GLN A 38 2.63 -36.84 -7.99
C GLN A 38 1.51 -36.38 -8.93
N ARG A 39 1.37 -35.08 -9.11
CA ARG A 39 0.33 -34.42 -9.92
C ARG A 39 0.96 -33.68 -11.09
N SER A 40 0.31 -33.71 -12.23
CA SER A 40 0.69 -32.93 -13.39
C SER A 40 0.44 -31.43 -13.21
N GLU A 41 -0.37 -31.06 -12.22
CA GLU A 41 -0.71 -29.68 -11.89
C GLU A 41 -0.32 -29.37 -10.43
N LEU A 42 0.36 -28.22 -10.25
CA LEU A 42 0.78 -27.70 -8.94
C LEU A 42 -0.40 -26.97 -8.28
N LYS A 43 -1.38 -27.73 -7.77
CA LYS A 43 -2.60 -27.18 -7.16
C LYS A 43 -2.94 -27.88 -5.85
N GLU A 44 -3.62 -27.14 -4.97
CA GLU A 44 -4.15 -27.63 -3.67
C GLU A 44 -3.08 -28.19 -2.71
N ALA A 45 -1.87 -27.64 -2.77
CA ALA A 45 -0.77 -28.01 -1.91
C ALA A 45 -0.52 -26.94 -0.82
N ILE A 46 0.07 -27.38 0.30
CA ILE A 46 0.63 -26.49 1.33
C ILE A 46 2.15 -26.57 1.20
N LEU A 47 2.77 -25.45 0.84
CA LEU A 47 4.22 -25.34 0.72
C LEU A 47 4.77 -24.59 1.93
N LEU A 48 5.71 -25.25 2.61
CA LEU A 48 6.49 -24.65 3.69
C LEU A 48 7.94 -24.57 3.22
N LEU A 49 8.46 -23.34 3.06
CA LEU A 49 9.79 -23.11 2.52
C LEU A 49 10.64 -22.36 3.55
N ASP A 50 11.85 -22.83 3.77
CA ASP A 50 12.81 -22.15 4.62
C ASP A 50 13.91 -21.53 3.76
N GLU A 51 14.09 -20.21 3.89
CA GLU A 51 15.07 -19.41 3.15
C GLU A 51 15.10 -19.71 1.63
N PRO A 52 13.96 -19.70 0.93
CA PRO A 52 13.96 -19.91 -0.52
C PRO A 52 14.80 -18.85 -1.20
N ALA A 53 15.66 -19.28 -2.13
CA ALA A 53 16.53 -18.41 -2.91
C ALA A 53 17.63 -17.65 -2.12
N ARG A 54 18.01 -18.10 -0.93
CA ARG A 54 19.00 -17.45 -0.03
C ARG A 54 20.32 -17.07 -0.73
N ASN A 55 20.82 -17.88 -1.63
CA ASN A 55 22.12 -17.69 -2.29
C ASN A 55 22.03 -17.03 -3.66
N LEU A 56 20.87 -16.48 -4.02
CA LEU A 56 20.65 -15.86 -5.33
C LEU A 56 20.85 -14.34 -5.26
N HIS A 57 21.23 -13.78 -6.41
CA HIS A 57 21.29 -12.33 -6.56
C HIS A 57 19.88 -11.71 -6.38
N PRO A 58 19.76 -10.50 -5.84
CA PRO A 58 18.47 -9.82 -5.60
C PRO A 58 17.46 -9.87 -6.77
N THR A 59 17.90 -9.66 -8.00
CA THR A 59 17.05 -9.75 -9.19
C THR A 59 16.51 -11.17 -9.44
N GLN A 60 17.29 -12.20 -9.11
CA GLN A 60 16.87 -13.60 -9.23
C GLN A 60 15.90 -13.97 -8.10
N GLN A 61 16.12 -13.49 -6.89
CA GLN A 61 15.21 -13.68 -5.75
C GLN A 61 13.80 -13.16 -6.07
N ARG A 62 13.69 -12.05 -6.80
CA ARG A 62 12.39 -11.55 -7.28
C ARG A 62 11.73 -12.49 -8.26
N GLY A 63 12.47 -13.03 -9.23
CA GLY A 63 11.91 -14.01 -10.13
C GLY A 63 11.32 -15.21 -9.39
N ILE A 64 11.94 -15.62 -8.27
CA ILE A 64 11.42 -16.65 -7.37
C ILE A 64 10.19 -16.16 -6.62
N SER A 65 10.23 -14.93 -6.10
CA SER A 65 9.08 -14.29 -5.43
C SER A 65 7.87 -14.23 -6.36
N ASP A 66 8.05 -13.81 -7.63
CA ASP A 66 6.98 -13.78 -8.64
C ASP A 66 6.44 -15.19 -8.96
N LEU A 67 7.34 -16.19 -9.02
CA LEU A 67 6.94 -17.59 -9.19
C LEU A 67 6.06 -18.06 -8.01
N LEU A 68 6.48 -17.81 -6.77
CA LEU A 68 5.72 -18.18 -5.57
C LEU A 68 4.36 -17.48 -5.54
N LYS A 69 4.32 -16.20 -5.88
CA LYS A 69 3.08 -15.44 -6.02
C LYS A 69 2.12 -16.05 -7.06
N GLY A 70 2.65 -16.48 -8.19
CA GLY A 70 1.87 -17.19 -9.22
C GLY A 70 1.31 -18.52 -8.71
N LEU A 71 2.09 -19.27 -7.94
CA LEU A 71 1.66 -20.54 -7.34
C LEU A 71 0.64 -20.36 -6.20
N ALA A 72 0.67 -19.24 -5.49
CA ALA A 72 -0.24 -18.94 -4.40
C ALA A 72 -1.71 -18.84 -4.84
N GLY A 73 -1.98 -18.61 -6.12
CA GLY A 73 -3.34 -18.58 -6.67
C GLY A 73 -4.10 -19.92 -6.54
N SER A 74 -3.39 -21.04 -6.39
CA SER A 74 -3.99 -22.38 -6.26
C SER A 74 -3.38 -23.21 -5.12
N ASN A 75 -2.50 -22.63 -4.30
CA ASN A 75 -1.80 -23.31 -3.21
C ASN A 75 -1.72 -22.39 -1.99
N GLN A 76 -1.51 -22.98 -0.82
CA GLN A 76 -1.13 -22.24 0.39
C GLN A 76 0.40 -22.21 0.48
N ILE A 77 1.00 -21.02 0.54
CA ILE A 77 2.46 -20.89 0.61
C ILE A 77 2.83 -20.11 1.85
N MET A 78 3.72 -20.71 2.65
CA MET A 78 4.36 -20.04 3.77
C MET A 78 5.86 -20.21 3.63
N TYR A 79 6.61 -19.12 3.77
CA TYR A 79 8.06 -19.19 3.75
C TYR A 79 8.69 -18.24 4.77
N ALA A 80 9.83 -18.66 5.32
CA ALA A 80 10.69 -17.82 6.13
C ALA A 80 11.80 -17.24 5.27
N THR A 81 12.16 -15.98 5.48
CA THR A 81 13.27 -15.34 4.78
C THR A 81 13.85 -14.18 5.55
N HIS A 82 15.17 -13.97 5.41
CA HIS A 82 15.86 -12.75 5.84
C HIS A 82 16.03 -11.75 4.69
N SER A 83 15.58 -12.10 3.48
CA SER A 83 15.77 -11.25 2.31
C SER A 83 14.58 -10.31 2.07
N PRO A 84 14.77 -8.99 2.08
CA PRO A 84 13.72 -8.04 1.72
C PRO A 84 13.27 -8.17 0.26
N PHE A 85 14.08 -8.81 -0.60
CA PHE A 85 13.75 -9.02 -2.02
C PHE A 85 12.77 -10.17 -2.24
N MET A 86 12.56 -10.98 -1.23
CA MET A 86 11.58 -12.07 -1.26
C MET A 86 10.19 -11.63 -0.78
N ILE A 87 10.06 -10.45 -0.19
CA ILE A 87 8.78 -9.94 0.29
C ILE A 87 8.04 -9.29 -0.90
N PHE A 88 6.89 -9.81 -1.26
CA PHE A 88 6.05 -9.30 -2.36
C PHE A 88 4.66 -8.86 -1.90
N ASP A 89 4.25 -9.27 -0.71
CA ASP A 89 2.96 -8.91 -0.12
C ASP A 89 3.17 -8.38 1.29
N TYR A 90 2.77 -7.14 1.48
CA TYR A 90 2.87 -6.42 2.75
C TYR A 90 1.51 -6.25 3.43
N THR A 91 0.50 -6.98 2.94
CA THR A 91 -0.82 -6.97 3.57
C THR A 91 -0.68 -7.47 5.01
N PRO A 92 -1.26 -6.76 5.98
CA PRO A 92 -1.30 -7.24 7.37
C PRO A 92 -1.84 -8.68 7.45
N GLY A 93 -1.14 -9.51 8.21
CA GLY A 93 -1.44 -10.95 8.31
C GLY A 93 -0.73 -11.84 7.28
N ASN A 94 -0.28 -11.30 6.14
CA ASN A 94 0.52 -12.04 5.17
C ASN A 94 2.02 -11.93 5.46
N LEU A 95 2.45 -10.88 6.16
CA LEU A 95 3.82 -10.69 6.63
C LEU A 95 3.86 -10.81 8.16
N LEU A 96 4.56 -11.82 8.64
CA LEU A 96 4.79 -12.05 10.05
C LEU A 96 6.26 -11.80 10.38
N VAL A 97 6.52 -11.13 11.50
CA VAL A 97 7.87 -10.92 12.00
C VAL A 97 8.12 -11.82 13.20
N VAL A 98 9.25 -12.55 13.18
CA VAL A 98 9.67 -13.40 14.27
C VAL A 98 10.94 -12.84 14.90
N GLU A 99 10.86 -12.42 16.14
CA GLU A 99 11.98 -11.91 16.92
C GLU A 99 12.32 -12.80 18.09
N LEU A 100 13.61 -12.90 18.40
CA LEU A 100 14.10 -13.58 19.60
C LEU A 100 14.15 -12.58 20.77
N ASP A 101 13.32 -12.78 21.79
CA ASP A 101 13.49 -12.11 23.07
C ASP A 101 14.75 -12.66 23.76
N LYS A 102 15.83 -11.92 23.69
CA LYS A 102 17.13 -12.31 24.24
C LYS A 102 17.12 -12.49 25.75
N ARG A 103 16.15 -11.91 26.48
CA ARG A 103 16.05 -12.02 27.94
C ARG A 103 15.32 -13.29 28.34
N LYS A 104 14.30 -13.68 27.60
CA LYS A 104 13.45 -14.83 27.88
C LYS A 104 13.85 -16.08 27.08
N HIS A 105 14.75 -15.96 26.10
CA HIS A 105 15.08 -16.98 25.10
C HIS A 105 13.86 -17.59 24.42
N LEU A 106 12.83 -16.78 24.18
CA LEU A 106 11.59 -17.15 23.51
C LEU A 106 11.44 -16.34 22.23
N SER A 107 10.95 -16.99 21.19
CA SER A 107 10.57 -16.29 19.97
C SER A 107 9.21 -15.62 20.14
N HIS A 108 9.12 -14.39 19.72
CA HIS A 108 7.87 -13.62 19.65
C HIS A 108 7.46 -13.45 18.20
N ILE A 109 6.16 -13.62 17.90
CA ILE A 109 5.61 -13.43 16.56
C ILE A 109 4.77 -12.17 16.57
N TYR A 110 5.13 -11.20 15.71
CA TYR A 110 4.34 -10.03 15.45
C TYR A 110 3.50 -10.28 14.19
N TYR A 111 2.20 -10.26 14.34
CA TYR A 111 1.24 -10.30 13.22
C TYR A 111 1.19 -8.95 12.51
N ASP A 112 1.42 -7.90 13.29
CA ASP A 112 1.57 -6.53 12.83
C ASP A 112 3.07 -6.20 12.80
N TYR A 113 3.73 -6.39 11.65
CA TYR A 113 5.18 -6.28 11.51
C TYR A 113 5.75 -4.90 11.93
N TRP A 114 4.92 -3.85 11.91
CA TRP A 114 5.29 -2.50 12.36
C TRP A 114 5.43 -2.37 13.87
N ASN A 115 5.06 -3.37 14.64
CA ASN A 115 5.31 -3.44 16.08
C ASN A 115 6.67 -4.08 16.42
N ALA A 116 7.40 -4.54 15.41
CA ALA A 116 8.75 -5.05 15.55
C ALA A 116 9.74 -3.93 15.93
N ASP A 117 10.92 -4.32 16.45
CA ASP A 117 11.96 -3.35 16.77
C ASP A 117 12.52 -2.66 15.50
N ASP A 118 13.17 -1.51 15.68
CA ASP A 118 13.71 -0.70 14.58
C ASP A 118 14.70 -1.49 13.72
N SER A 119 15.47 -2.41 14.30
CA SER A 119 16.45 -3.20 13.57
C SER A 119 15.81 -4.22 12.63
N THR A 120 14.65 -4.73 12.99
CA THR A 120 13.84 -5.66 12.18
C THR A 120 12.95 -4.90 11.19
N LEU A 121 12.45 -3.74 11.58
CA LEU A 121 11.60 -2.93 10.71
C LEU A 121 12.37 -2.34 9.52
N VAL A 122 13.64 -1.93 9.69
CA VAL A 122 14.46 -1.33 8.62
C VAL A 122 14.58 -2.23 7.37
N PRO A 123 14.92 -3.51 7.44
CA PRO A 123 14.93 -4.39 6.26
C PRO A 123 13.57 -4.53 5.58
N ILE A 124 12.48 -4.55 6.35
CA ILE A 124 11.11 -4.62 5.83
C ILE A 124 10.77 -3.34 5.07
N LEU A 125 11.05 -2.18 5.65
CA LEU A 125 10.87 -0.87 5.02
C LEU A 125 11.75 -0.74 3.77
N TYR A 126 12.96 -1.30 3.79
CA TYR A 126 13.83 -1.34 2.61
C TYR A 126 13.24 -2.21 1.49
N GLY A 127 12.68 -3.36 1.81
CA GLY A 127 11.97 -4.21 0.85
C GLY A 127 10.74 -3.51 0.26
N LEU A 128 9.93 -2.89 1.11
CA LEU A 128 8.78 -2.05 0.72
C LEU A 128 9.20 -0.94 -0.24
N SER A 129 10.25 -0.20 0.10
CA SER A 129 10.73 0.91 -0.71
C SER A 129 11.20 0.47 -2.09
N ARG A 130 11.86 -0.68 -2.20
CA ARG A 130 12.38 -1.16 -3.48
C ARG A 130 11.31 -1.67 -4.42
N GLY A 131 10.24 -2.27 -3.94
CA GLY A 131 9.08 -2.62 -4.77
C GLY A 131 8.48 -1.41 -5.48
N LEU A 132 8.60 -0.23 -4.86
CA LEU A 132 8.16 1.06 -5.40
C LEU A 132 9.25 1.74 -6.26
N VAL A 133 10.52 1.63 -5.88
CA VAL A 133 11.66 2.20 -6.62
C VAL A 133 11.81 1.58 -8.01
N GLU A 134 11.40 0.34 -8.22
CA GLU A 134 11.47 -0.29 -9.55
C GLU A 134 10.33 0.08 -10.48
N SER A 135 9.24 0.60 -9.94
CA SER A 135 8.25 1.30 -10.75
C SER A 135 8.69 2.72 -11.16
N ILE A 136 9.79 3.23 -10.55
CA ILE A 136 10.40 4.51 -10.90
C ILE A 136 11.59 4.23 -11.82
N PRO A 137 11.62 4.77 -13.06
CA PRO A 137 12.76 4.61 -13.96
C PRO A 137 14.05 5.11 -13.30
N ASP A 138 15.13 4.36 -13.45
CA ASP A 138 16.44 4.39 -12.77
C ASP A 138 17.23 5.73 -12.76
N ARG A 139 16.68 6.88 -13.11
CA ARG A 139 17.50 8.06 -13.47
C ARG A 139 17.22 9.38 -12.78
N GLU A 140 16.32 9.45 -11.81
CA GLU A 140 16.02 10.75 -11.20
C GLU A 140 16.05 10.69 -9.66
N ILE A 141 17.22 10.39 -9.08
CA ILE A 141 17.51 10.65 -7.66
C ILE A 141 17.97 12.09 -7.54
N GLY A 142 17.25 12.93 -6.82
CA GLY A 142 17.60 14.33 -6.60
C GLY A 142 16.39 15.24 -6.40
N VAL A 143 16.64 16.53 -6.25
CA VAL A 143 15.59 17.56 -6.04
C VAL A 143 14.59 17.63 -7.21
N ASN A 144 14.98 17.19 -8.40
CA ASN A 144 14.15 17.08 -9.60
C ASN A 144 13.53 15.68 -9.77
N SER A 145 13.73 14.76 -8.83
CA SER A 145 13.07 13.45 -8.86
C SER A 145 11.56 13.60 -8.69
N ARG A 146 10.81 12.64 -9.26
CA ARG A 146 9.36 12.58 -9.02
C ARG A 146 9.08 12.57 -7.52
N PRO A 147 8.18 13.42 -7.02
CA PRO A 147 7.87 13.45 -5.61
C PRO A 147 7.26 12.12 -5.16
N VAL A 148 7.65 11.69 -3.98
CA VAL A 148 7.04 10.56 -3.27
C VAL A 148 6.09 11.14 -2.24
N ILE A 149 4.84 10.71 -2.26
CA ILE A 149 3.81 11.11 -1.31
C ILE A 149 3.58 9.96 -0.35
N ILE A 150 3.97 10.15 0.90
CA ILE A 150 3.73 9.18 1.95
C ILE A 150 2.35 9.48 2.55
N VAL A 151 1.51 8.45 2.65
CA VAL A 151 0.18 8.51 3.25
C VAL A 151 0.09 7.60 4.47
N GLU A 152 -0.86 7.85 5.37
CA GLU A 152 -0.93 7.13 6.64
C GLU A 152 -1.34 5.67 6.48
N THR A 153 -2.26 5.39 5.56
CA THR A 153 -2.89 4.07 5.43
C THR A 153 -2.88 3.53 4.00
N MET A 154 -3.14 2.23 3.86
CA MET A 154 -3.34 1.61 2.55
C MET A 154 -4.61 2.14 1.87
N VAL A 155 -5.65 2.46 2.63
CA VAL A 155 -6.91 3.00 2.12
C VAL A 155 -6.67 4.33 1.40
N ASP A 156 -5.86 5.22 1.99
CA ASP A 156 -5.47 6.49 1.35
C ASP A 156 -4.81 6.25 0.00
N SER A 157 -3.86 5.30 -0.03
CA SER A 157 -3.13 4.96 -1.26
C SER A 157 -4.08 4.42 -2.34
N ILE A 158 -5.01 3.54 -1.99
CA ILE A 158 -5.95 2.93 -2.93
C ILE A 158 -6.89 4.00 -3.51
N TYR A 159 -7.50 4.84 -2.67
CA TYR A 159 -8.40 5.90 -3.14
C TYR A 159 -7.66 6.91 -4.01
N LEU A 160 -6.53 7.43 -3.58
CA LEU A 160 -5.78 8.41 -4.37
C LEU A 160 -5.37 7.86 -5.73
N ASN A 161 -4.87 6.62 -5.79
CA ASN A 161 -4.52 5.98 -7.08
C ASN A 161 -5.74 5.71 -7.97
N ALA A 162 -6.88 5.34 -7.40
CA ALA A 162 -8.10 5.09 -8.15
C ALA A 162 -8.65 6.40 -8.73
N PHE A 163 -8.76 7.45 -7.91
CA PHE A 163 -9.28 8.75 -8.36
C PHE A 163 -8.33 9.49 -9.30
N ASP A 164 -7.00 9.37 -9.16
CA ASP A 164 -6.04 9.93 -10.11
C ASP A 164 -6.27 9.37 -11.52
N LYS A 165 -6.42 8.06 -11.63
CA LYS A 165 -6.73 7.39 -12.90
C LYS A 165 -8.12 7.73 -13.43
N PHE A 166 -9.10 7.91 -12.55
CA PHE A 166 -10.50 8.19 -12.91
C PHE A 166 -10.68 9.60 -13.45
N LEU A 167 -10.10 10.58 -12.78
CA LEU A 167 -10.32 11.99 -13.08
C LEU A 167 -9.57 12.48 -14.33
N LYS A 168 -8.42 11.86 -14.66
CA LYS A 168 -7.58 12.14 -15.84
C LYS A 168 -7.44 13.64 -16.13
N ASP A 169 -7.22 14.47 -15.09
CA ASP A 169 -7.13 15.92 -15.27
C ASP A 169 -5.79 16.29 -15.92
N PRO A 170 -5.77 16.81 -17.17
CA PRO A 170 -4.51 17.15 -17.85
C PRO A 170 -3.71 18.24 -17.15
N ASN A 171 -4.36 19.09 -16.33
CA ASN A 171 -3.72 20.14 -15.55
C ASN A 171 -3.11 19.62 -14.24
N LEU A 172 -3.54 18.44 -13.81
CA LEU A 172 -2.99 17.69 -12.71
C LEU A 172 -2.04 16.59 -13.19
N SER A 173 -1.74 16.54 -14.51
CA SER A 173 -0.86 15.55 -15.12
C SER A 173 0.57 15.66 -14.59
N MET A 174 0.69 15.57 -13.31
CA MET A 174 1.84 14.96 -12.71
C MET A 174 1.75 13.51 -13.12
N ASN A 175 2.65 13.03 -13.95
CA ASN A 175 2.93 11.62 -14.15
C ASN A 175 2.59 10.84 -12.86
N PRO A 176 2.14 9.57 -12.94
CA PRO A 176 1.49 8.92 -11.80
C PRO A 176 2.20 9.25 -10.49
N LEU A 177 1.44 9.80 -9.56
CA LEU A 177 1.94 10.16 -8.24
C LEU A 177 2.51 8.90 -7.60
N ASN A 178 3.73 8.96 -7.09
CA ASN A 178 4.29 7.86 -6.31
C ASN A 178 3.71 7.92 -4.90
N ILE A 179 2.60 7.24 -4.68
CA ILE A 179 1.91 7.22 -3.38
C ILE A 179 2.35 5.99 -2.61
N VAL A 180 2.89 6.20 -1.44
CA VAL A 180 3.47 5.17 -0.58
C VAL A 180 2.70 5.12 0.74
N PRO A 181 1.97 4.04 1.02
CA PRO A 181 1.31 3.89 2.31
C PRO A 181 2.33 3.57 3.41
N ALA A 182 2.19 4.21 4.56
CA ALA A 182 2.96 3.87 5.76
C ALA A 182 2.33 2.71 6.56
N TYR A 183 1.16 2.24 6.14
CA TYR A 183 0.34 1.19 6.75
C TYR A 183 -0.22 1.51 8.14
N ASN A 184 0.44 2.36 8.90
CA ASN A 184 -0.06 2.93 10.16
C ASN A 184 0.62 4.26 10.47
N LYS A 185 0.03 5.01 11.38
CA LYS A 185 0.50 6.35 11.76
C LYS A 185 1.92 6.37 12.33
N ASN A 186 2.31 5.37 13.11
CA ASN A 186 3.64 5.32 13.73
C ASN A 186 4.77 5.08 12.71
N SER A 187 4.46 4.47 11.57
CA SER A 187 5.44 4.20 10.51
C SER A 187 5.67 5.39 9.57
N VAL A 188 4.85 6.44 9.63
CA VAL A 188 4.97 7.62 8.75
C VAL A 188 6.32 8.29 8.89
N LEU A 189 6.74 8.60 10.12
CA LEU A 189 8.01 9.29 10.36
C LEU A 189 9.23 8.45 9.93
N PRO A 190 9.42 7.20 10.38
CA PRO A 190 10.57 6.40 9.96
C PRO A 190 10.62 6.18 8.45
N LEU A 191 9.48 5.95 7.80
CA LEU A 191 9.39 5.79 6.36
C LEU A 191 9.78 7.08 5.63
N SER A 192 9.31 8.23 6.09
CA SER A 192 9.64 9.55 5.54
C SER A 192 11.14 9.84 5.63
N ILE A 193 11.76 9.56 6.78
CA ILE A 193 13.21 9.72 6.99
C ILE A 193 13.97 8.78 6.06
N PHE A 194 13.54 7.53 5.95
CA PHE A 194 14.17 6.55 5.08
C PHE A 194 14.22 7.03 3.63
N TYR A 195 13.09 7.40 3.04
CA TYR A 195 13.03 7.87 1.65
C TYR A 195 13.84 9.15 1.44
N ARG A 196 13.78 10.11 2.38
CA ARG A 196 14.56 11.33 2.30
C ARG A 196 16.07 11.06 2.31
N ASN A 197 16.54 10.15 3.19
CA ASN A 197 17.95 9.79 3.28
C ASN A 197 18.47 9.08 2.03
N HIS A 198 17.56 8.50 1.23
CA HIS A 198 17.88 7.94 -0.09
C HIS A 198 17.72 8.95 -1.24
N GLY A 199 17.58 10.24 -0.93
CA GLY A 199 17.57 11.31 -1.92
C GLY A 199 16.24 11.59 -2.61
N TYR A 200 15.13 11.02 -2.12
CA TYR A 200 13.80 11.28 -2.68
C TYR A 200 13.24 12.62 -2.20
N ASN A 201 12.50 13.29 -3.08
CA ASN A 201 11.71 14.46 -2.73
C ASN A 201 10.39 14.03 -2.09
N ILE A 202 10.29 14.15 -0.76
CA ILE A 202 9.20 13.59 0.04
C ILE A 202 8.16 14.64 0.39
N PHE A 203 6.90 14.25 0.26
CA PHE A 203 5.73 14.92 0.83
C PHE A 203 4.96 13.92 1.68
N VAL A 204 4.34 14.39 2.75
CA VAL A 204 3.57 13.55 3.66
C VAL A 204 2.15 14.09 3.70
N LEU A 205 1.18 13.25 3.37
CA LEU A 205 -0.25 13.58 3.41
C LEU A 205 -0.87 12.90 4.62
N LEU A 206 -1.43 13.69 5.51
CA LEU A 206 -1.91 13.29 6.82
C LEU A 206 -3.39 13.54 6.99
N ASP A 207 -4.04 12.71 7.77
CA ASP A 207 -5.37 12.97 8.33
C ASP A 207 -5.37 14.22 9.21
N ASN A 208 -6.54 14.79 9.47
CA ASN A 208 -6.67 15.90 10.41
C ASN A 208 -7.07 15.42 11.81
N THR A 209 -6.27 14.51 12.38
CA THR A 209 -6.46 13.97 13.73
C THR A 209 -5.39 14.49 14.69
N GLU A 210 -5.65 14.39 15.98
CA GLU A 210 -4.68 14.82 17.00
C GLU A 210 -3.34 14.06 16.87
N LEU A 211 -3.39 12.74 16.62
CA LEU A 211 -2.20 11.93 16.42
C LEU A 211 -1.43 12.36 15.18
N SER A 212 -2.11 12.68 14.08
CA SER A 212 -1.48 13.14 12.84
C SER A 212 -0.80 14.51 13.03
N HIS A 213 -1.34 15.39 13.87
CA HIS A 213 -0.67 16.63 14.26
C HIS A 213 0.60 16.39 15.11
N GLN A 214 0.59 15.38 15.99
CA GLN A 214 1.81 14.96 16.70
C GLN A 214 2.87 14.45 15.74
N ILE A 215 2.49 13.63 14.73
CA ILE A 215 3.39 13.16 13.68
C ILE A 215 3.95 14.34 12.87
N SER A 216 3.12 15.30 12.50
CA SER A 216 3.56 16.53 11.85
C SER A 216 4.65 17.27 12.64
N THR A 217 4.46 17.40 13.96
CA THR A 217 5.45 18.01 14.85
C THR A 217 6.77 17.22 14.86
N GLN A 218 6.69 15.89 14.91
CA GLN A 218 7.87 15.02 14.84
C GLN A 218 8.59 15.12 13.49
N LEU A 219 7.84 15.18 12.39
CA LEU A 219 8.42 15.39 11.05
C LEU A 219 9.19 16.71 10.98
N GLN A 220 8.61 17.81 11.48
CA GLN A 220 9.26 19.11 11.51
C GLN A 220 10.53 19.08 12.38
N ALA A 221 10.48 18.47 13.56
CA ALA A 221 11.64 18.28 14.43
C ALA A 221 12.77 17.47 13.74
N ASN A 222 12.43 16.62 12.79
CA ASN A 222 13.36 15.85 11.96
C ASN A 222 13.72 16.55 10.65
N GLY A 223 13.43 17.85 10.49
CA GLY A 223 13.88 18.69 9.38
C GLY A 223 13.00 18.65 8.13
N PHE A 224 11.77 18.15 8.19
CA PHE A 224 10.79 18.33 7.13
C PHE A 224 10.23 19.76 7.19
N LYS A 225 10.15 20.40 6.02
CA LYS A 225 9.55 21.74 5.92
C LYS A 225 8.02 21.64 6.00
N SER A 226 7.37 22.66 6.51
CA SER A 226 5.90 22.71 6.59
C SER A 226 5.21 22.54 5.22
N VAL A 227 5.84 23.00 4.13
CA VAL A 227 5.35 22.81 2.77
C VAL A 227 5.30 21.35 2.33
N GLN A 228 6.12 20.48 2.95
CA GLN A 228 6.19 19.05 2.66
C GLN A 228 5.15 18.24 3.45
N ILE A 229 4.48 18.86 4.40
CA ILE A 229 3.48 18.22 5.27
C ILE A 229 2.12 18.77 4.87
N ILE A 230 1.24 17.91 4.39
CA ILE A 230 -0.06 18.25 3.85
C ILE A 230 -1.12 17.55 4.68
N PHE A 231 -2.16 18.25 5.06
CA PHE A 231 -3.33 17.66 5.73
C PHE A 231 -4.50 17.58 4.76
N PHE A 232 -5.36 16.59 4.93
CA PHE A 232 -6.63 16.56 4.22
C PHE A 232 -7.48 17.76 4.64
N GLU A 233 -7.73 18.67 3.70
CA GLU A 233 -8.58 19.84 3.89
C GLU A 233 -9.33 20.19 2.60
N LEU A 234 -10.52 20.76 2.74
CA LEU A 234 -11.32 21.24 1.61
C LEU A 234 -11.83 22.64 1.91
N GLY A 235 -11.42 23.62 1.10
CA GLY A 235 -11.84 25.02 1.30
C GLY A 235 -11.48 25.57 2.68
N GLY A 236 -10.32 25.15 3.23
CA GLY A 236 -9.87 25.51 4.58
C GLY A 236 -10.59 24.75 5.71
N GLN A 237 -11.44 23.77 5.37
CA GLN A 237 -12.10 22.92 6.36
C GLN A 237 -11.34 21.60 6.50
N PRO A 238 -10.91 21.23 7.74
CA PRO A 238 -10.19 19.98 7.98
C PRO A 238 -11.09 18.77 7.70
N LYS A 239 -10.51 17.75 7.08
CA LYS A 239 -11.11 16.43 6.87
C LYS A 239 -10.39 15.40 7.73
N GLN A 240 -11.14 14.60 8.49
CA GLN A 240 -10.56 13.67 9.46
C GLN A 240 -9.86 12.49 8.79
N ALA A 241 -10.40 12.02 7.67
CA ALA A 241 -9.85 10.92 6.88
C ALA A 241 -10.18 11.12 5.39
N ILE A 242 -9.58 10.33 4.54
CA ILE A 242 -9.81 10.38 3.09
C ILE A 242 -11.26 10.06 2.71
N GLU A 243 -11.93 9.22 3.48
CA GLU A 243 -13.34 8.87 3.26
C GLU A 243 -14.26 10.08 3.37
N ASP A 244 -13.89 11.10 4.14
CA ASP A 244 -14.63 12.36 4.25
C ASP A 244 -14.55 13.22 2.96
N LEU A 245 -13.72 12.80 1.98
CA LEU A 245 -13.70 13.37 0.63
C LEU A 245 -14.79 12.75 -0.27
N ILE A 246 -15.44 11.69 0.18
CA ILE A 246 -16.56 11.05 -0.52
C ILE A 246 -17.86 11.59 0.10
N VAL A 247 -18.77 12.03 -0.74
CA VAL A 247 -20.09 12.47 -0.26
C VAL A 247 -20.76 11.32 0.46
N VAL A 248 -21.45 11.61 1.55
CA VAL A 248 -22.07 10.60 2.43
C VAL A 248 -22.93 9.63 1.62
N ASP A 249 -23.77 10.14 0.72
CA ASP A 249 -24.66 9.31 -0.09
C ASP A 249 -23.90 8.37 -1.03
N ASP A 250 -22.81 8.84 -1.65
CA ASP A 250 -21.94 8.03 -2.50
C ASP A 250 -21.26 6.90 -1.70
N TYR A 251 -20.81 7.23 -0.48
CA TYR A 251 -20.18 6.25 0.40
C TYR A 251 -21.19 5.22 0.90
N LEU A 252 -22.37 5.68 1.32
CA LEU A 252 -23.47 4.81 1.76
C LEU A 252 -23.99 3.88 0.65
N TYR A 253 -23.98 4.35 -0.59
CA TYR A 253 -24.27 3.46 -1.73
C TYR A 253 -23.35 2.23 -1.70
N ALA A 254 -22.06 2.42 -1.57
CA ALA A 254 -21.10 1.31 -1.52
C ALA A 254 -21.26 0.44 -0.26
N VAL A 255 -21.48 1.06 0.91
CA VAL A 255 -21.77 0.35 2.17
C VAL A 255 -23.01 -0.55 2.00
N ASN A 256 -24.10 -0.02 1.48
CA ASN A 256 -25.34 -0.75 1.29
C ASN A 256 -25.17 -1.91 0.30
N GLN A 257 -24.36 -1.75 -0.76
CA GLN A 257 -24.10 -2.84 -1.71
C GLN A 257 -23.32 -4.00 -1.08
N ILE A 258 -22.33 -3.69 -0.25
CA ILE A 258 -21.48 -4.71 0.38
C ILE A 258 -22.21 -5.42 1.52
N TYR A 259 -22.92 -4.64 2.34
CA TYR A 259 -23.54 -5.15 3.56
C TYR A 259 -25.04 -5.47 3.39
N GLU A 260 -25.61 -5.44 2.17
CA GLU A 260 -27.03 -5.64 1.89
C GLU A 260 -27.61 -6.87 2.59
N ILE A 261 -26.95 -8.03 2.46
CA ILE A 261 -27.41 -9.29 3.05
C ILE A 261 -27.40 -9.22 4.58
N LYS A 262 -26.39 -8.57 5.16
CA LYS A 262 -26.20 -8.45 6.61
C LYS A 262 -27.24 -7.48 7.19
N LEU A 263 -27.44 -6.33 6.56
CA LEU A 263 -28.44 -5.35 6.94
C LEU A 263 -29.87 -5.93 6.89
N ARG A 264 -30.21 -6.65 5.82
CA ARG A 264 -31.56 -7.27 5.66
C ARG A 264 -31.84 -8.37 6.68
N LYS A 265 -30.83 -9.20 7.04
CA LYS A 265 -31.02 -10.27 8.04
C LYS A 265 -31.41 -9.74 9.40
N GLU A 266 -30.95 -8.55 9.76
CA GLU A 266 -31.18 -7.92 11.05
C GLU A 266 -32.37 -6.95 11.04
N GLY A 267 -33.15 -6.94 9.95
CA GLY A 267 -34.33 -6.07 9.82
C GLY A 267 -34.00 -4.60 9.55
N TYR A 268 -32.73 -4.30 9.26
CA TYR A 268 -32.34 -2.96 8.82
C TYR A 268 -32.65 -2.79 7.34
N HIS A 269 -33.18 -1.63 7.00
CA HIS A 269 -33.20 -1.14 5.63
C HIS A 269 -31.79 -0.63 5.26
N ASN A 270 -31.61 -0.27 3.99
CA ASN A 270 -30.40 0.42 3.58
C ASN A 270 -30.13 1.64 4.47
N LEU A 271 -28.88 1.81 4.87
CA LEU A 271 -28.47 2.98 5.63
C LEU A 271 -28.70 4.24 4.80
N THR A 272 -29.20 5.28 5.44
CA THR A 272 -29.54 6.56 4.82
C THR A 272 -28.66 7.67 5.39
N HIS A 273 -28.69 8.84 4.77
CA HIS A 273 -28.00 10.03 5.25
C HIS A 273 -28.44 10.40 6.67
N ASP A 274 -29.72 10.24 6.98
CA ASP A 274 -30.28 10.57 8.30
C ASP A 274 -29.70 9.66 9.39
N ASP A 275 -29.48 8.38 9.13
CA ASP A 275 -28.83 7.45 10.07
C ASP A 275 -27.42 7.92 10.46
N ILE A 276 -26.70 8.51 9.50
CA ILE A 276 -25.36 9.08 9.74
C ILE A 276 -25.47 10.39 10.53
N LEU A 277 -26.40 11.27 10.17
CA LEU A 277 -26.58 12.56 10.85
C LEU A 277 -27.00 12.39 12.33
N GLU A 278 -27.83 11.40 12.65
CA GLU A 278 -28.27 11.12 14.02
C GLU A 278 -27.10 10.83 14.97
N LYS A 279 -26.00 10.26 14.47
CA LYS A 279 -24.81 9.95 15.29
C LYS A 279 -23.99 11.20 15.64
N GLY A 280 -24.05 12.24 14.81
CA GLY A 280 -23.45 13.55 15.07
C GLY A 280 -21.92 13.55 15.23
N LYS A 281 -21.22 12.52 14.74
CA LYS A 281 -19.75 12.48 14.75
C LYS A 281 -19.16 13.30 13.60
N LYS A 282 -17.87 13.63 13.72
CA LYS A 282 -17.19 14.51 12.77
C LYS A 282 -16.84 13.82 11.43
N SER A 283 -16.62 12.50 11.44
CA SER A 283 -16.28 11.74 10.24
C SER A 283 -17.34 10.69 9.90
N ILE A 284 -17.42 10.31 8.63
CA ILE A 284 -18.30 9.23 8.17
C ILE A 284 -17.93 7.89 8.83
N LEU A 285 -16.63 7.62 8.99
CA LEU A 285 -16.15 6.39 9.62
C LEU A 285 -16.54 6.30 11.09
N ASP A 286 -16.44 7.41 11.83
CA ASP A 286 -16.85 7.43 13.25
C ASP A 286 -18.34 7.14 13.40
N ASN A 287 -19.18 7.69 12.53
CA ASN A 287 -20.62 7.46 12.54
C ASN A 287 -20.93 5.98 12.23
N LEU A 288 -20.32 5.41 11.20
CA LEU A 288 -20.51 4.01 10.83
C LEU A 288 -20.00 3.06 11.92
N ASN A 289 -18.83 3.32 12.50
CA ASN A 289 -18.30 2.53 13.62
C ASN A 289 -19.24 2.57 14.83
N GLU A 290 -19.91 3.71 15.10
CA GLU A 290 -20.92 3.81 16.16
C GLU A 290 -22.13 2.94 15.85
N ILE A 291 -22.67 3.01 14.62
CA ILE A 291 -23.80 2.18 14.17
C ILE A 291 -23.45 0.69 14.32
N TRP A 292 -22.25 0.28 13.87
CA TRP A 292 -21.80 -1.11 14.01
C TRP A 292 -21.65 -1.55 15.45
N ARG A 293 -21.10 -0.68 16.33
CA ARG A 293 -20.94 -0.95 17.77
C ARG A 293 -22.27 -1.15 18.46
N GLU A 294 -23.28 -0.34 18.17
CA GLU A 294 -24.62 -0.47 18.73
C GLU A 294 -25.29 -1.79 18.36
N ASN A 295 -24.90 -2.38 17.21
CA ASN A 295 -25.46 -3.59 16.67
C ASN A 295 -24.57 -4.85 16.86
N GLN A 296 -23.52 -4.76 17.67
CA GLN A 296 -22.64 -5.92 17.96
C GLN A 296 -23.39 -7.10 18.59
N ASN A 297 -24.39 -6.82 19.42
CA ASN A 297 -25.25 -7.85 20.03
C ASN A 297 -26.03 -8.69 18.98
N LEU A 298 -26.17 -8.17 17.78
CA LEU A 298 -26.81 -8.83 16.64
C LEU A 298 -25.81 -9.61 15.76
N GLY A 299 -24.54 -9.75 16.24
CA GLY A 299 -23.49 -10.46 15.53
C GLY A 299 -22.83 -9.64 14.41
N TRP A 300 -22.96 -8.32 14.43
CA TRP A 300 -22.20 -7.47 13.53
C TRP A 300 -20.73 -7.48 13.95
N GLU A 301 -19.89 -7.94 13.03
CA GLU A 301 -18.46 -7.82 13.15
C GLU A 301 -18.04 -6.36 13.03
N LYS A 302 -16.77 -6.07 13.19
CA LYS A 302 -16.22 -4.73 13.00
C LYS A 302 -16.52 -4.20 11.58
N PHE A 303 -16.83 -2.91 11.46
CA PHE A 303 -16.92 -2.24 10.16
C PHE A 303 -15.54 -2.19 9.50
N GLU A 304 -15.45 -2.66 8.27
CA GLU A 304 -14.20 -2.73 7.52
C GLU A 304 -14.23 -1.71 6.37
N SER A 305 -13.65 -0.53 6.59
CA SER A 305 -13.59 0.54 5.57
C SER A 305 -12.77 0.12 4.34
N GLU A 306 -11.84 -0.82 4.49
CA GLU A 306 -11.06 -1.35 3.37
C GLU A 306 -11.93 -2.08 2.34
N GLU A 307 -12.99 -2.77 2.75
CA GLU A 307 -13.92 -3.44 1.82
C GLU A 307 -14.64 -2.40 0.95
N ILE A 308 -15.09 -1.30 1.57
CA ILE A 308 -15.73 -0.20 0.86
C ILE A 308 -14.75 0.44 -0.13
N CYS A 309 -13.52 0.70 0.33
CA CYS A 309 -12.47 1.25 -0.51
C CYS A 309 -12.20 0.37 -1.74
N ARG A 310 -12.07 -0.93 -1.56
CA ARG A 310 -11.86 -1.90 -2.65
C ARG A 310 -13.04 -1.90 -3.62
N TYR A 311 -14.28 -1.90 -3.11
CA TYR A 311 -15.47 -1.86 -3.95
C TYR A 311 -15.51 -0.60 -4.83
N ILE A 312 -15.36 0.58 -4.23
CA ILE A 312 -15.37 1.86 -4.96
C ILE A 312 -14.26 1.88 -6.02
N SER A 313 -13.04 1.48 -5.63
CA SER A 313 -11.89 1.48 -6.53
C SER A 313 -12.04 0.47 -7.68
N GLN A 314 -12.65 -0.68 -7.43
CA GLN A 314 -12.97 -1.65 -8.46
C GLN A 314 -14.03 -1.11 -9.43
N LYS A 315 -15.08 -0.45 -8.92
CA LYS A 315 -16.12 0.17 -9.76
C LYS A 315 -15.54 1.27 -10.64
N ILE A 316 -14.62 2.08 -10.10
CA ILE A 316 -13.87 3.08 -10.88
C ILE A 316 -13.06 2.39 -12.00
N ALA A 317 -12.34 1.33 -11.69
CA ALA A 317 -11.50 0.61 -12.66
C ALA A 317 -12.31 -0.03 -13.80
N LEU A 318 -13.52 -0.49 -13.52
CA LEU A 318 -14.44 -1.08 -14.48
C LEU A 318 -15.23 -0.03 -15.29
N GLY A 319 -15.15 1.25 -14.95
CA GLY A 319 -15.98 2.31 -15.56
C GLY A 319 -17.44 2.29 -15.11
N GLU A 320 -17.72 1.66 -13.96
CA GLU A 320 -19.07 1.50 -13.37
C GLU A 320 -19.27 2.43 -12.15
N ALA A 321 -18.65 3.60 -12.15
CA ALA A 321 -18.66 4.51 -11.01
C ALA A 321 -19.65 5.68 -11.16
N ASP A 322 -20.75 5.48 -11.89
CA ASP A 322 -21.80 6.50 -12.12
C ASP A 322 -22.51 6.94 -10.83
N PHE A 323 -22.43 6.13 -9.76
CA PHE A 323 -22.95 6.50 -8.45
C PHE A 323 -22.14 7.57 -7.74
N LEU A 324 -20.89 7.83 -8.17
CA LEU A 324 -20.07 8.89 -7.61
C LEU A 324 -20.52 10.25 -8.18
N SER A 325 -20.97 11.11 -7.28
CA SER A 325 -21.40 12.46 -7.59
C SER A 325 -20.25 13.34 -8.10
N ASP A 326 -20.58 14.38 -8.84
CA ASP A 326 -19.58 15.37 -9.27
C ASP A 326 -18.94 16.08 -8.08
N LYS A 327 -19.66 16.20 -6.96
CA LYS A 327 -19.14 16.77 -5.72
C LYS A 327 -18.00 15.92 -5.15
N THR A 328 -18.13 14.60 -5.10
CA THR A 328 -17.04 13.70 -4.73
C THR A 328 -15.84 13.86 -5.66
N LYS A 329 -16.06 13.87 -6.96
CA LYS A 329 -15.00 14.07 -7.97
C LYS A 329 -14.27 15.41 -7.78
N ASP A 330 -15.01 16.49 -7.50
CA ASP A 330 -14.43 17.82 -7.28
C ASP A 330 -13.63 17.89 -5.97
N GLN A 331 -14.05 17.17 -4.96
CA GLN A 331 -13.30 17.08 -3.69
C GLN A 331 -11.94 16.40 -3.90
N PHE A 332 -11.86 15.30 -4.65
CA PHE A 332 -10.59 14.69 -5.01
C PHE A 332 -9.74 15.58 -5.93
N ARG A 333 -10.34 16.29 -6.90
CA ARG A 333 -9.61 17.27 -7.70
C ARG A 333 -8.98 18.37 -6.84
N ALA A 334 -9.68 18.83 -5.80
CA ALA A 334 -9.16 19.84 -4.89
C ALA A 334 -7.94 19.34 -4.11
N ILE A 335 -7.97 18.10 -3.61
CA ILE A 335 -6.81 17.49 -2.92
C ILE A 335 -5.62 17.35 -3.88
N PHE A 336 -5.83 16.88 -5.10
CA PHE A 336 -4.74 16.78 -6.07
C PHE A 336 -4.14 18.14 -6.42
N ARG A 337 -4.98 19.21 -6.54
CA ARG A 337 -4.48 20.57 -6.71
C ARG A 337 -3.66 21.06 -5.53
N LEU A 338 -4.10 20.78 -4.30
CA LEU A 338 -3.36 21.11 -3.09
C LEU A 338 -1.98 20.43 -3.07
N ILE A 339 -1.93 19.13 -3.37
CA ILE A 339 -0.68 18.38 -3.47
C ILE A 339 0.24 19.01 -4.53
N ALA A 340 -0.30 19.28 -5.73
CA ALA A 340 0.44 19.89 -6.84
C ALA A 340 1.01 21.26 -6.47
N GLU A 341 0.24 22.08 -5.78
CA GLU A 341 0.65 23.39 -5.32
C GLU A 341 1.80 23.30 -4.30
N ARG A 342 1.70 22.41 -3.31
CA ARG A 342 2.74 22.19 -2.32
C ARG A 342 4.06 21.73 -2.95
N ILE A 343 3.99 20.87 -3.95
CA ILE A 343 5.17 20.42 -4.68
C ILE A 343 5.83 21.58 -5.43
N ARG A 344 5.07 22.44 -6.13
CA ARG A 344 5.60 23.61 -6.80
C ARG A 344 6.23 24.61 -5.83
N GLN A 345 5.57 24.87 -4.68
CA GLN A 345 6.10 25.75 -3.65
C GLN A 345 7.45 25.25 -3.12
N ASN A 346 7.59 23.93 -2.88
CA ASN A 346 8.86 23.37 -2.42
C ASN A 346 9.96 23.50 -3.46
N GLN A 347 9.68 23.32 -4.74
CA GLN A 347 10.64 23.51 -5.84
C GLN A 347 11.15 24.95 -5.90
N ASN A 348 10.28 25.95 -5.75
CA ASN A 348 10.67 27.36 -5.72
C ASN A 348 11.58 27.69 -4.53
N ILE A 349 11.27 27.19 -3.34
CA ILE A 349 12.10 27.39 -2.14
C ILE A 349 13.51 26.81 -2.33
N VAL A 350 13.61 25.64 -2.97
CA VAL A 350 14.90 25.00 -3.21
C VAL A 350 15.72 25.77 -4.24
N SER A 351 15.11 26.27 -5.31
CA SER A 351 15.81 27.06 -6.34
C SER A 351 16.33 28.38 -5.78
N GLU A 352 15.58 29.08 -4.93
CA GLU A 352 16.02 30.32 -4.28
C GLU A 352 17.17 30.08 -3.29
N THR A 353 17.13 28.98 -2.52
CA THR A 353 18.17 28.63 -1.57
C THR A 353 19.48 28.30 -2.29
N THR A 354 19.41 27.59 -3.41
CA THR A 354 20.59 27.24 -4.24
C THR A 354 21.18 28.49 -4.88
N PHE A 355 20.37 29.43 -5.33
CA PHE A 355 20.84 30.69 -5.92
C PHE A 355 21.51 31.59 -4.88
N ASN A 356 21.02 31.61 -3.64
CA ASN A 356 21.63 32.42 -2.57
C ASN A 356 22.90 31.80 -1.97
N SER A 357 23.11 30.48 -2.10
CA SER A 357 24.34 29.80 -1.67
C SER A 357 25.48 29.89 -2.69
N LEU A 358 25.18 30.35 -3.91
CA LEU A 358 26.16 30.58 -4.99
C LEU A 358 26.62 32.05 -5.08
N LYS A 359 26.08 32.94 -4.24
CA LYS A 359 26.56 34.32 -4.03
C LYS A 359 27.40 34.40 -2.76
#